data_fccfcab1aa5edbc99c79630f9dee8dfe
#
_entry.id   fccfcab1aa5edbc99c79630f9dee8dfe
#
_cell.length_a   1.000
_cell.length_b   1.000
_cell.length_c   1.000
_cell.angle_alpha   90.00
_cell.angle_beta   90.00
_cell.angle_gamma   90.00
#
_symmetry.space_group_name_H-M   'P 1'
#
loop_
_entity.id
_entity.type
_entity.pdbx_description
1 polymer ?
#
loop_
_entity_poly.entity_id
_entity_poly.type
_entity_poly.pdbx_seq_one_letter_code
_entity_poly.pdbx_strand_id
1 'polypeptide(L)'
;MKNKFSIALHALKQAANKFDVEANDNKKRLLHTLQSIPLPAGKYQLEYYNALLFLSAYPGDGLLLKFTEKEVKRLALFGKQNRIQQKPVPQNEGLPYTETITRFSPAFLSWLILQKDFKVVFDSFHQPTMSLNELLNISLPALLKHETTAGLNNEDLLPTLQVKPSQLIAFLLGQLAQFKTWPLLQDFFTERLDLYVKLVPVNAQFSRAFNRLPIEQVFYQPELLKHFNHLDLINQSLPPQVDSTEKDRQQLIKVIKYAMALTARETDPTSFMQDHSVRFFKLERGVAIAIYGMVPQRQLPLESYVGFTVFKNGLPVSYGGAWLFGLRARIGINIFEAFRGGESGYIMCQLLRVYKQVFGVSFFEAEPFQYGLDNPDGITSGAFWFYYRYGFRPVDDSLLQLSTNEYVKIKSRKNYRSSVKTLIRFTQTNMALNLGKTIPPDLTLVTEKVLAVLKKDWHDNAVQIRQDAIDWFCKKAGLNKDQLNTDEIKVLEEVALWALVMKINKSKQLQLMKQMVFTKPTDLYTYQQLLLKLLV
;
A
#
# COMPACT_ATOMS: atom_id res chain seq x y z
N MET A 1 35.61 -19.14 -6.47
CA MET A 1 34.87 -18.00 -7.09
C MET A 1 33.75 -17.46 -6.21
N LYS A 2 32.82 -18.29 -5.70
CA LYS A 2 31.72 -17.85 -4.79
C LYS A 2 32.23 -17.04 -3.59
N ASN A 3 33.36 -17.41 -3.01
CA ASN A 3 33.91 -16.71 -1.84
C ASN A 3 34.37 -15.26 -2.16
N LYS A 4 35.05 -15.03 -3.31
CA LYS A 4 35.48 -13.68 -3.72
C LYS A 4 34.31 -12.75 -3.98
N PHE A 5 33.24 -13.24 -4.63
CA PHE A 5 32.04 -12.45 -4.89
C PHE A 5 31.33 -12.06 -3.59
N SER A 6 31.16 -13.02 -2.67
CA SER A 6 30.47 -12.76 -1.39
C SER A 6 31.24 -11.78 -0.50
N ILE A 7 32.57 -11.83 -0.49
CA ILE A 7 33.42 -10.87 0.25
C ILE A 7 33.23 -9.45 -0.31
N ALA A 8 33.36 -9.28 -1.64
CA ALA A 8 33.22 -7.97 -2.27
C ALA A 8 31.78 -7.42 -2.12
N LEU A 9 30.76 -8.28 -2.23
CA LEU A 9 29.36 -7.89 -1.99
C LEU A 9 29.13 -7.46 -0.54
N HIS A 10 29.67 -8.19 0.42
CA HIS A 10 29.55 -7.82 1.83
C HIS A 10 30.19 -6.45 2.11
N ALA A 11 31.39 -6.22 1.58
CA ALA A 11 32.06 -4.92 1.66
C ALA A 11 31.23 -3.79 1.01
N LEU A 12 30.62 -4.05 -0.15
CA LEU A 12 29.73 -3.08 -0.83
C LEU A 12 28.51 -2.75 0.04
N LYS A 13 27.88 -3.74 0.64
CA LYS A 13 26.73 -3.53 1.55
C LYS A 13 27.12 -2.71 2.78
N GLN A 14 28.31 -2.93 3.36
CA GLN A 14 28.81 -2.13 4.48
C GLN A 14 29.15 -0.68 4.08
N ALA A 15 29.61 -0.45 2.84
CA ALA A 15 29.91 0.88 2.32
C ALA A 15 28.67 1.63 1.81
N ALA A 16 27.56 0.94 1.54
CA ALA A 16 26.40 1.49 0.86
C ALA A 16 25.82 2.76 1.53
N ASN A 17 25.84 2.80 2.86
CA ASN A 17 25.30 3.88 3.69
C ASN A 17 26.30 5.03 4.01
N LYS A 18 27.49 5.02 3.41
CA LYS A 18 28.52 6.06 3.55
C LYS A 18 28.63 6.86 2.27
N PHE A 19 28.78 8.18 2.35
CA PHE A 19 28.67 9.08 1.18
C PHE A 19 29.82 10.09 1.04
N ASP A 20 30.84 10.02 1.91
CA ASP A 20 32.07 10.77 1.71
C ASP A 20 32.81 10.32 0.44
N VAL A 21 33.76 11.14 -0.03
CA VAL A 21 34.50 10.90 -1.27
C VAL A 21 35.18 9.53 -1.26
N GLU A 22 35.85 9.19 -0.16
CA GLU A 22 36.57 7.92 0.00
C GLU A 22 35.60 6.72 -0.08
N ALA A 23 34.45 6.81 0.58
CA ALA A 23 33.43 5.78 0.53
C ALA A 23 32.84 5.61 -0.88
N ASN A 24 32.61 6.70 -1.62
CA ASN A 24 32.14 6.64 -2.99
C ASN A 24 33.19 6.00 -3.91
N ASP A 25 34.46 6.33 -3.78
CA ASP A 25 35.55 5.71 -4.54
C ASP A 25 35.72 4.24 -4.19
N ASN A 26 35.56 3.88 -2.91
CA ASN A 26 35.55 2.48 -2.49
C ASN A 26 34.38 1.70 -3.12
N LYS A 27 33.16 2.26 -3.15
CA LYS A 27 32.01 1.63 -3.82
C LYS A 27 32.27 1.41 -5.32
N LYS A 28 32.87 2.38 -6.02
CA LYS A 28 33.25 2.25 -7.43
C LYS A 28 34.26 1.11 -7.64
N ARG A 29 35.31 1.03 -6.80
CA ARG A 29 36.30 -0.07 -6.83
C ARG A 29 35.64 -1.44 -6.60
N LEU A 30 34.74 -1.53 -5.63
CA LEU A 30 34.01 -2.76 -5.32
C LEU A 30 33.08 -3.18 -6.47
N LEU A 31 32.38 -2.24 -7.10
CA LEU A 31 31.57 -2.52 -8.29
C LEU A 31 32.44 -3.01 -9.46
N HIS A 32 33.61 -2.40 -9.68
CA HIS A 32 34.55 -2.86 -10.71
C HIS A 32 35.05 -4.28 -10.42
N THR A 33 35.36 -4.58 -9.16
CA THR A 33 35.75 -5.94 -8.72
C THR A 33 34.61 -6.93 -8.96
N LEU A 34 33.37 -6.60 -8.58
CA LEU A 34 32.19 -7.45 -8.80
C LEU A 34 31.90 -7.65 -10.29
N GLN A 35 32.17 -6.65 -11.13
CA GLN A 35 32.02 -6.73 -12.57
C GLN A 35 32.94 -7.77 -13.21
N SER A 36 34.16 -7.93 -12.70
CA SER A 36 35.14 -8.91 -13.21
C SER A 36 34.85 -10.37 -12.78
N ILE A 37 33.89 -10.58 -11.89
CA ILE A 37 33.54 -11.91 -11.37
C ILE A 37 32.21 -12.37 -12.01
N PRO A 38 32.08 -13.64 -12.44
CA PRO A 38 30.82 -14.18 -12.92
C PRO A 38 29.71 -14.03 -11.88
N LEU A 39 28.49 -13.65 -12.35
CA LEU A 39 27.33 -13.48 -11.48
C LEU A 39 26.90 -14.84 -10.91
N PRO A 40 26.77 -14.94 -9.58
CA PRO A 40 26.20 -16.13 -8.95
C PRO A 40 24.70 -16.17 -9.13
N ALA A 41 24.12 -17.38 -9.09
CA ALA A 41 22.66 -17.56 -9.01
C ALA A 41 22.19 -17.58 -7.55
N GLY A 42 20.88 -17.40 -7.34
CA GLY A 42 20.20 -17.55 -6.05
C GLY A 42 20.44 -16.37 -5.08
N LYS A 43 20.68 -16.67 -3.82
CA LYS A 43 20.72 -15.66 -2.72
C LYS A 43 21.68 -14.49 -2.99
N TYR A 44 22.88 -14.75 -3.45
CA TYR A 44 23.85 -13.68 -3.71
C TYR A 44 23.47 -12.80 -4.90
N GLN A 45 22.76 -13.35 -5.89
CA GLN A 45 22.19 -12.56 -6.98
C GLN A 45 21.15 -11.55 -6.45
N LEU A 46 20.24 -12.01 -5.59
CA LEU A 46 19.23 -11.16 -4.96
C LEU A 46 19.85 -10.10 -4.06
N GLU A 47 20.80 -10.49 -3.21
CA GLU A 47 21.49 -9.54 -2.33
C GLU A 47 22.23 -8.46 -3.13
N TYR A 48 22.88 -8.85 -4.22
CA TYR A 48 23.56 -7.90 -5.11
C TYR A 48 22.57 -6.97 -5.80
N TYR A 49 21.46 -7.52 -6.31
CA TYR A 49 20.39 -6.73 -6.91
C TYR A 49 19.82 -5.70 -5.92
N ASN A 50 19.54 -6.10 -4.69
CA ASN A 50 19.07 -5.18 -3.65
C ASN A 50 20.11 -4.08 -3.33
N ALA A 51 21.41 -4.40 -3.31
CA ALA A 51 22.46 -3.40 -3.15
C ALA A 51 22.49 -2.40 -4.32
N LEU A 52 22.34 -2.87 -5.56
CA LEU A 52 22.28 -1.98 -6.73
C LEU A 52 21.03 -1.10 -6.75
N LEU A 53 19.87 -1.62 -6.32
CA LEU A 53 18.65 -0.82 -6.14
C LEU A 53 18.87 0.29 -5.11
N PHE A 54 19.52 -0.03 -3.98
CA PHE A 54 19.87 0.96 -2.97
C PHE A 54 20.76 2.05 -3.54
N LEU A 55 21.86 1.68 -4.23
CA LEU A 55 22.78 2.63 -4.86
C LEU A 55 22.13 3.46 -5.95
N SER A 56 21.12 2.93 -6.65
CA SER A 56 20.34 3.68 -7.65
C SER A 56 19.39 4.69 -7.00
N ALA A 57 18.79 4.37 -5.85
CA ALA A 57 17.93 5.28 -5.11
C ALA A 57 18.74 6.35 -4.34
N TYR A 58 19.92 5.98 -3.85
CA TYR A 58 20.81 6.82 -3.03
C TYR A 58 22.21 6.94 -3.68
N PRO A 59 22.34 7.48 -4.90
CA PRO A 59 23.65 7.61 -5.55
C PRO A 59 24.47 8.70 -4.86
N GLY A 60 25.75 8.42 -4.58
CA GLY A 60 26.67 9.40 -3.99
C GLY A 60 27.21 10.41 -5.01
N ASP A 61 27.37 9.98 -6.27
CA ASP A 61 27.81 10.81 -7.38
C ASP A 61 27.39 10.22 -8.74
N GLY A 62 27.57 11.00 -9.81
CA GLY A 62 27.14 10.60 -11.16
C GLY A 62 27.95 9.44 -11.75
N LEU A 63 29.21 9.29 -11.39
CA LEU A 63 30.05 8.18 -11.87
C LEU A 63 29.65 6.87 -11.19
N LEU A 64 29.39 6.89 -9.87
CA LEU A 64 28.87 5.75 -9.14
C LEU A 64 27.53 5.29 -9.69
N LEU A 65 26.64 6.24 -10.02
CA LEU A 65 25.34 5.93 -10.64
C LEU A 65 25.52 5.23 -12.00
N LYS A 66 26.41 5.72 -12.86
CA LYS A 66 26.72 5.09 -14.16
C LYS A 66 27.24 3.66 -13.99
N PHE A 67 28.13 3.40 -13.02
CA PHE A 67 28.60 2.05 -12.75
C PHE A 67 27.47 1.15 -12.23
N THR A 68 26.62 1.67 -11.35
CA THR A 68 25.44 0.95 -10.83
C THR A 68 24.49 0.57 -11.97
N GLU A 69 24.17 1.49 -12.87
CA GLU A 69 23.31 1.24 -14.02
C GLU A 69 23.89 0.21 -14.99
N LYS A 70 25.22 0.22 -15.19
CA LYS A 70 25.90 -0.80 -16.00
C LYS A 70 25.73 -2.19 -15.39
N GLU A 71 25.86 -2.32 -14.06
CA GLU A 71 25.68 -3.59 -13.36
C GLU A 71 24.21 -4.05 -13.35
N VAL A 72 23.25 -3.14 -13.23
CA VAL A 72 21.83 -3.45 -13.39
C VAL A 72 21.55 -4.03 -14.79
N LYS A 73 22.12 -3.44 -15.84
CA LYS A 73 22.01 -3.97 -17.22
C LYS A 73 22.67 -5.34 -17.36
N ARG A 74 23.84 -5.56 -16.71
CA ARG A 74 24.52 -6.88 -16.69
C ARG A 74 23.65 -7.95 -16.02
N LEU A 75 23.02 -7.60 -14.89
CA LEU A 75 22.07 -8.51 -14.23
C LEU A 75 20.84 -8.82 -15.08
N ALA A 76 20.32 -7.86 -15.83
CA ALA A 76 19.21 -8.10 -16.76
C ALA A 76 19.59 -9.08 -17.88
N LEU A 77 20.78 -8.92 -18.46
CA LEU A 77 21.30 -9.86 -19.47
C LEU A 77 21.49 -11.27 -18.89
N PHE A 78 22.02 -11.36 -17.67
CA PHE A 78 22.18 -12.63 -16.96
C PHE A 78 20.81 -13.29 -16.68
N GLY A 79 19.81 -12.53 -16.23
CA GLY A 79 18.43 -13.01 -16.03
C GLY A 79 17.82 -13.55 -17.32
N LYS A 80 18.00 -12.84 -18.44
CA LYS A 80 17.54 -13.28 -19.77
C LYS A 80 18.20 -14.61 -20.19
N GLN A 81 19.52 -14.74 -19.98
CA GLN A 81 20.25 -15.98 -20.31
C GLN A 81 19.81 -17.15 -19.44
N ASN A 82 19.66 -16.94 -18.11
CA ASN A 82 19.19 -17.99 -17.20
C ASN A 82 17.80 -18.48 -17.55
N ARG A 83 16.89 -17.57 -17.94
CA ARG A 83 15.56 -17.94 -18.41
C ARG A 83 15.61 -18.81 -19.67
N ILE A 84 16.43 -18.45 -20.67
CA ILE A 84 16.62 -19.27 -21.89
C ILE A 84 17.17 -20.65 -21.53
N GLN A 85 18.07 -20.73 -20.55
CA GLN A 85 18.68 -21.98 -20.10
C GLN A 85 17.87 -22.72 -19.03
N GLN A 86 16.66 -22.25 -18.69
CA GLN A 86 15.76 -22.81 -17.67
C GLN A 86 16.43 -23.03 -16.31
N LYS A 87 17.37 -22.17 -15.94
CA LYS A 87 18.02 -22.24 -14.64
C LYS A 87 17.11 -21.68 -13.54
N PRO A 88 17.16 -22.26 -12.31
CA PRO A 88 16.43 -21.73 -11.17
C PRO A 88 16.81 -20.27 -10.89
N VAL A 89 15.80 -19.39 -10.75
CA VAL A 89 15.95 -17.97 -10.41
C VAL A 89 15.02 -17.65 -9.24
N PRO A 90 15.37 -16.64 -8.39
CA PRO A 90 14.45 -16.18 -7.34
C PRO A 90 13.14 -15.68 -7.94
N GLN A 91 12.01 -16.22 -7.47
CA GLN A 91 10.66 -15.78 -7.82
C GLN A 91 10.16 -14.72 -6.83
N ASN A 92 9.17 -13.91 -7.23
CA ASN A 92 8.51 -12.90 -6.39
C ASN A 92 9.41 -11.76 -5.88
N GLU A 93 10.64 -11.65 -6.42
CA GLU A 93 11.66 -10.68 -5.98
C GLU A 93 11.83 -9.51 -6.97
N GLY A 94 11.13 -9.53 -8.08
CA GLY A 94 11.14 -8.49 -9.10
C GLY A 94 12.49 -8.27 -9.77
N LEU A 95 13.32 -9.33 -9.91
CA LEU A 95 14.51 -9.28 -10.74
C LEU A 95 14.11 -9.28 -12.23
N PRO A 96 14.96 -8.73 -13.13
CA PRO A 96 14.68 -8.77 -14.56
C PRO A 96 14.53 -10.20 -15.08
N TYR A 97 13.47 -10.43 -15.86
CA TYR A 97 13.12 -11.72 -16.47
C TYR A 97 12.79 -12.85 -15.48
N THR A 98 12.49 -12.54 -14.23
CA THR A 98 12.01 -13.53 -13.24
C THR A 98 10.51 -13.45 -13.10
N GLU A 99 9.89 -14.59 -12.83
CA GLU A 99 8.43 -14.71 -12.70
C GLU A 99 7.95 -14.24 -11.34
N THR A 100 6.73 -13.72 -11.31
CA THR A 100 5.98 -13.49 -10.08
C THR A 100 4.80 -14.46 -10.06
N ILE A 101 4.66 -15.24 -8.99
CA ILE A 101 3.58 -16.19 -8.78
C ILE A 101 2.85 -15.81 -7.50
N THR A 102 1.60 -15.43 -7.63
CA THR A 102 0.75 -15.05 -6.48
C THR A 102 -0.72 -14.97 -6.90
N ARG A 103 -1.59 -14.76 -5.93
CA ARG A 103 -2.98 -14.37 -6.19
C ARG A 103 -3.10 -12.85 -6.23
N PHE A 104 -4.03 -12.36 -7.03
CA PHE A 104 -4.44 -10.96 -7.08
C PHE A 104 -5.97 -10.86 -7.07
N SER A 105 -6.48 -9.72 -6.61
CA SER A 105 -7.92 -9.41 -6.73
C SER A 105 -8.35 -9.39 -8.20
N PRO A 106 -9.61 -9.70 -8.52
CA PRO A 106 -10.13 -9.63 -9.90
C PRO A 106 -9.92 -8.27 -10.56
N ALA A 107 -10.06 -7.19 -9.80
CA ALA A 107 -9.84 -5.84 -10.32
C ALA A 107 -8.39 -5.59 -10.72
N PHE A 108 -7.44 -6.00 -9.88
CA PHE A 108 -6.03 -5.85 -10.18
C PHE A 108 -5.60 -6.77 -11.32
N LEU A 109 -6.07 -8.01 -11.31
CA LEU A 109 -5.78 -8.99 -12.36
C LEU A 109 -6.34 -8.55 -13.72
N SER A 110 -7.56 -7.96 -13.74
CA SER A 110 -8.15 -7.38 -14.96
C SER A 110 -7.30 -6.25 -15.53
N TRP A 111 -6.66 -5.46 -14.69
CA TRP A 111 -5.72 -4.43 -15.13
C TRP A 111 -4.40 -5.04 -15.62
N LEU A 112 -3.88 -6.08 -14.93
CA LEU A 112 -2.62 -6.75 -15.28
C LEU A 112 -2.68 -7.43 -16.65
N ILE A 113 -3.79 -8.09 -17.02
CA ILE A 113 -3.92 -8.77 -18.32
C ILE A 113 -3.85 -7.81 -19.53
N LEU A 114 -4.09 -6.52 -19.33
CA LEU A 114 -4.00 -5.51 -20.37
C LEU A 114 -2.57 -5.00 -20.61
N GLN A 115 -1.61 -5.39 -19.74
CA GLN A 115 -0.24 -4.92 -19.84
C GLN A 115 0.56 -5.73 -20.87
N LYS A 116 1.54 -5.07 -21.52
CA LYS A 116 2.34 -5.68 -22.60
C LYS A 116 3.73 -6.15 -22.15
N ASP A 117 4.16 -5.79 -20.94
CA ASP A 117 5.52 -6.07 -20.45
C ASP A 117 5.69 -7.49 -19.89
N PHE A 118 4.58 -8.20 -19.69
CA PHE A 118 4.53 -9.61 -19.25
C PHE A 118 3.27 -10.30 -19.78
N LYS A 119 3.25 -11.62 -19.67
CA LYS A 119 2.06 -12.44 -19.91
C LYS A 119 1.50 -12.89 -18.57
N VAL A 120 0.19 -12.86 -18.41
CA VAL A 120 -0.52 -13.45 -17.28
C VAL A 120 -0.97 -14.85 -17.66
N VAL A 121 -0.56 -15.84 -16.87
CA VAL A 121 -0.85 -17.26 -17.12
C VAL A 121 -1.44 -17.85 -15.85
N PHE A 122 -2.40 -18.75 -15.98
CA PHE A 122 -2.88 -19.57 -14.87
C PHE A 122 -1.73 -20.39 -14.29
N ASP A 123 -1.61 -20.44 -12.97
CA ASP A 123 -0.65 -21.27 -12.28
C ASP A 123 -1.34 -22.44 -11.58
N SER A 124 -2.15 -22.15 -10.59
CA SER A 124 -2.82 -23.18 -9.79
C SER A 124 -4.00 -22.62 -8.98
N PHE A 125 -4.82 -23.52 -8.44
CA PHE A 125 -5.63 -23.27 -7.25
C PHE A 125 -4.83 -23.79 -6.04
N HIS A 126 -4.25 -22.90 -5.24
CA HIS A 126 -3.20 -23.27 -4.27
C HIS A 126 -3.75 -24.07 -3.08
N GLN A 127 -4.67 -23.49 -2.31
CA GLN A 127 -5.35 -24.11 -1.17
C GLN A 127 -6.84 -23.76 -1.20
N PRO A 128 -7.59 -24.19 -2.24
CA PRO A 128 -8.96 -23.78 -2.42
C PRO A 128 -9.84 -24.37 -1.30
N THR A 129 -10.69 -23.51 -0.74
CA THR A 129 -11.75 -23.91 0.21
C THR A 129 -13.12 -23.98 -0.45
N MET A 130 -13.18 -23.73 -1.75
CA MET A 130 -14.34 -23.84 -2.62
C MET A 130 -13.88 -24.41 -3.96
N SER A 131 -14.70 -25.27 -4.57
CA SER A 131 -14.41 -25.82 -5.89
C SER A 131 -14.77 -24.85 -7.01
N LEU A 132 -14.12 -24.99 -8.16
CA LEU A 132 -14.49 -24.27 -9.37
C LEU A 132 -15.93 -24.60 -9.81
N ASN A 133 -16.39 -25.84 -9.57
CA ASN A 133 -17.76 -26.26 -9.83
C ASN A 133 -18.79 -25.38 -9.09
N GLU A 134 -18.52 -25.03 -7.83
CA GLU A 134 -19.44 -24.20 -7.04
C GLU A 134 -19.58 -22.80 -7.65
N LEU A 135 -18.47 -22.18 -8.10
CA LEU A 135 -18.53 -20.90 -8.81
C LEU A 135 -19.30 -21.04 -10.13
N LEU A 136 -18.97 -22.03 -10.94
CA LEU A 136 -19.56 -22.21 -12.27
C LEU A 136 -21.05 -22.56 -12.21
N ASN A 137 -21.49 -23.31 -11.19
CA ASN A 137 -22.90 -23.61 -10.95
C ASN A 137 -23.74 -22.36 -10.69
N ILE A 138 -23.13 -21.30 -10.15
CA ILE A 138 -23.82 -20.03 -9.89
C ILE A 138 -23.71 -19.10 -11.12
N SER A 139 -22.56 -19.08 -11.77
CA SER A 139 -22.24 -18.10 -12.83
C SER A 139 -22.60 -18.53 -14.24
N LEU A 140 -22.63 -19.84 -14.55
CA LEU A 140 -22.96 -20.31 -15.89
C LEU A 140 -24.48 -20.31 -16.16
N PRO A 141 -24.91 -20.05 -17.41
CA PRO A 141 -26.26 -20.32 -17.85
C PRO A 141 -26.64 -21.78 -17.68
N ALA A 142 -27.91 -22.08 -17.43
CA ALA A 142 -28.38 -23.47 -17.15
C ALA A 142 -27.96 -24.48 -18.20
N LEU A 143 -27.96 -24.11 -19.47
CA LEU A 143 -27.56 -24.98 -20.57
C LEU A 143 -26.07 -25.36 -20.56
N LEU A 144 -25.23 -24.59 -19.90
CA LEU A 144 -23.77 -24.82 -19.80
C LEU A 144 -23.36 -25.49 -18.49
N LYS A 145 -24.32 -25.79 -17.60
CA LYS A 145 -24.03 -26.43 -16.31
C LYS A 145 -23.81 -27.93 -16.36
N HIS A 146 -23.98 -28.54 -17.51
CA HIS A 146 -23.89 -30.01 -17.64
C HIS A 146 -22.56 -30.55 -17.12
N GLU A 147 -21.45 -29.94 -17.51
CA GLU A 147 -20.09 -30.36 -17.12
C GLU A 147 -19.82 -30.16 -15.61
N THR A 148 -20.47 -29.20 -14.99
CA THR A 148 -20.28 -28.89 -13.56
C THR A 148 -20.96 -29.89 -12.64
N THR A 149 -21.86 -30.73 -13.14
CA THR A 149 -22.58 -31.75 -12.35
C THR A 149 -21.82 -33.09 -12.24
N ALA A 150 -20.71 -33.25 -12.98
CA ALA A 150 -19.95 -34.49 -13.03
C ALA A 150 -19.10 -34.78 -11.76
N GLY A 151 -19.05 -33.89 -10.79
CA GLY A 151 -18.30 -34.05 -9.53
C GLY A 151 -16.78 -34.05 -9.73
N LEU A 152 -16.27 -33.47 -10.80
CA LEU A 152 -14.86 -33.38 -11.11
C LEU A 152 -14.15 -32.41 -10.14
N ASN A 153 -12.90 -32.72 -9.81
CA ASN A 153 -12.03 -31.73 -9.11
C ASN A 153 -11.67 -30.57 -10.05
N ASN A 154 -11.06 -29.53 -9.51
CA ASN A 154 -10.74 -28.32 -10.28
C ASN A 154 -9.81 -28.61 -11.48
N GLU A 155 -8.85 -29.52 -11.35
CA GLU A 155 -7.85 -29.83 -12.36
C GLU A 155 -8.48 -30.63 -13.51
N ASP A 156 -9.34 -31.59 -13.21
CA ASP A 156 -10.04 -32.40 -14.18
C ASP A 156 -11.17 -31.63 -14.89
N LEU A 157 -11.79 -30.68 -14.20
CA LEU A 157 -12.84 -29.83 -14.77
C LEU A 157 -12.31 -28.86 -15.84
N LEU A 158 -11.12 -28.28 -15.63
CA LEU A 158 -10.56 -27.25 -16.53
C LEU A 158 -10.47 -27.75 -18.01
N PRO A 159 -9.99 -28.98 -18.33
CA PRO A 159 -10.00 -29.48 -19.69
C PRO A 159 -11.38 -29.61 -20.31
N THR A 160 -12.41 -29.95 -19.50
CA THR A 160 -13.80 -30.14 -20.01
C THR A 160 -14.44 -28.83 -20.45
N LEU A 161 -14.00 -27.70 -19.89
CA LEU A 161 -14.51 -26.38 -20.27
C LEU A 161 -14.12 -25.97 -21.70
N GLN A 162 -13.24 -26.70 -22.36
CA GLN A 162 -12.72 -26.43 -23.72
C GLN A 162 -12.16 -24.99 -23.89
N VAL A 163 -11.76 -24.34 -22.77
CA VAL A 163 -11.15 -23.03 -22.78
C VAL A 163 -9.67 -23.17 -23.05
N LYS A 164 -9.15 -22.45 -24.04
CA LYS A 164 -7.71 -22.44 -24.33
C LYS A 164 -6.93 -21.95 -23.12
N PRO A 165 -5.77 -22.54 -22.77
CA PRO A 165 -4.96 -22.10 -21.62
C PRO A 165 -4.66 -20.59 -21.60
N SER A 166 -4.46 -19.99 -22.77
CA SER A 166 -4.24 -18.55 -22.91
C SER A 166 -5.47 -17.67 -22.60
N GLN A 167 -6.65 -18.25 -22.59
CA GLN A 167 -7.94 -17.57 -22.34
C GLN A 167 -8.51 -17.89 -20.96
N LEU A 168 -7.91 -18.84 -20.24
CA LEU A 168 -8.46 -19.34 -18.98
C LEU A 168 -8.62 -18.25 -17.93
N ILE A 169 -7.62 -17.40 -17.75
CA ILE A 169 -7.71 -16.29 -16.78
C ILE A 169 -8.82 -15.30 -17.17
N ALA A 170 -8.94 -14.97 -18.45
CA ALA A 170 -10.02 -14.08 -18.92
C ALA A 170 -11.40 -14.72 -18.72
N PHE A 171 -11.53 -16.04 -18.94
CA PHE A 171 -12.75 -16.79 -18.68
C PHE A 171 -13.12 -16.75 -17.19
N LEU A 172 -12.19 -17.07 -16.28
CA LEU A 172 -12.43 -17.04 -14.83
C LEU A 172 -12.80 -15.63 -14.34
N LEU A 173 -12.10 -14.60 -14.82
CA LEU A 173 -12.46 -13.21 -14.53
C LEU A 173 -13.85 -12.86 -15.05
N GLY A 174 -14.25 -13.38 -16.21
CA GLY A 174 -15.60 -13.22 -16.75
C GLY A 174 -16.67 -13.83 -15.85
N GLN A 175 -16.41 -14.99 -15.24
CA GLN A 175 -17.32 -15.61 -14.27
C GLN A 175 -17.42 -14.74 -12.99
N LEU A 176 -16.30 -14.30 -12.44
CA LEU A 176 -16.26 -13.44 -11.26
C LEU A 176 -16.89 -12.06 -11.53
N ALA A 177 -16.78 -11.52 -12.73
CA ALA A 177 -17.34 -10.23 -13.11
C ALA A 177 -18.88 -10.20 -13.07
N GLN A 178 -19.56 -11.34 -13.09
CA GLN A 178 -21.02 -11.42 -12.91
C GLN A 178 -21.45 -10.91 -11.53
N PHE A 179 -20.56 -10.95 -10.54
CA PHE A 179 -20.79 -10.50 -9.18
C PHE A 179 -20.29 -9.06 -8.91
N LYS A 180 -19.95 -8.28 -9.96
CA LYS A 180 -19.37 -6.93 -9.80
C LYS A 180 -20.27 -5.94 -9.02
N THR A 181 -21.59 -6.14 -9.05
CA THR A 181 -22.54 -5.35 -8.26
C THR A 181 -22.55 -5.70 -6.78
N TRP A 182 -21.96 -6.84 -6.43
CA TRP A 182 -21.80 -7.35 -5.07
C TRP A 182 -20.31 -7.56 -4.76
N PRO A 183 -19.54 -6.48 -4.52
CA PRO A 183 -18.08 -6.57 -4.38
C PRO A 183 -17.62 -7.57 -3.31
N LEU A 184 -18.35 -7.66 -2.19
CA LEU A 184 -18.02 -8.61 -1.10
C LEU A 184 -18.22 -10.08 -1.54
N LEU A 185 -19.21 -10.35 -2.40
CA LEU A 185 -19.43 -11.70 -2.93
C LEU A 185 -18.33 -12.07 -3.96
N GLN A 186 -17.91 -11.11 -4.77
CA GLN A 186 -16.78 -11.30 -5.67
C GLN A 186 -15.49 -11.62 -4.89
N ASP A 187 -15.20 -10.87 -3.82
CA ASP A 187 -14.05 -11.11 -2.95
C ASP A 187 -14.15 -12.50 -2.29
N PHE A 188 -15.33 -12.86 -1.78
CA PHE A 188 -15.58 -14.17 -1.18
C PHE A 188 -15.25 -15.34 -2.12
N PHE A 189 -15.70 -15.28 -3.38
CA PHE A 189 -15.38 -16.32 -4.36
C PHE A 189 -13.89 -16.35 -4.70
N THR A 190 -13.28 -15.18 -4.89
CA THR A 190 -11.86 -15.06 -5.23
C THR A 190 -10.96 -15.63 -4.15
N GLU A 191 -11.22 -15.28 -2.88
CA GLU A 191 -10.45 -15.77 -1.74
C GLU A 191 -10.57 -17.28 -1.57
N ARG A 192 -11.79 -17.84 -1.75
CA ARG A 192 -12.04 -19.26 -1.57
C ARG A 192 -11.53 -20.14 -2.70
N LEU A 193 -11.51 -19.63 -3.93
CA LEU A 193 -10.88 -20.31 -5.06
C LEU A 193 -9.36 -20.36 -4.94
N ASP A 194 -8.78 -19.42 -4.23
CA ASP A 194 -7.33 -19.24 -4.05
C ASP A 194 -6.55 -19.37 -5.37
N LEU A 195 -7.02 -18.60 -6.38
CA LEU A 195 -6.51 -18.61 -7.75
C LEU A 195 -5.13 -17.95 -7.82
N TYR A 196 -4.09 -18.74 -8.11
CA TYR A 196 -2.73 -18.24 -8.36
C TYR A 196 -2.49 -18.05 -9.84
N VAL A 197 -1.83 -16.94 -10.16
CA VAL A 197 -1.40 -16.60 -11.51
C VAL A 197 0.11 -16.40 -11.55
N LYS A 198 0.67 -16.65 -12.74
CA LYS A 198 2.07 -16.40 -13.03
C LYS A 198 2.20 -15.20 -13.98
N LEU A 199 2.93 -14.18 -13.55
CA LEU A 199 3.34 -13.07 -14.40
C LEU A 199 4.69 -13.40 -15.03
N VAL A 200 4.70 -13.63 -16.34
CA VAL A 200 5.89 -14.04 -17.09
C VAL A 200 6.45 -12.86 -17.87
N PRO A 201 7.56 -12.22 -17.44
CA PRO A 201 8.09 -11.02 -18.10
C PRO A 201 8.40 -11.25 -19.58
N VAL A 202 8.04 -10.31 -20.43
CA VAL A 202 8.43 -10.27 -21.85
C VAL A 202 9.74 -9.50 -22.04
N ASN A 203 9.93 -8.47 -21.23
CA ASN A 203 11.10 -7.60 -21.28
C ASN A 203 11.58 -7.22 -19.87
N ALA A 204 12.69 -6.48 -19.77
CA ALA A 204 13.27 -6.06 -18.51
C ALA A 204 12.48 -4.94 -17.80
N GLN A 205 11.53 -4.28 -18.48
CA GLN A 205 10.74 -3.18 -17.88
C GLN A 205 9.90 -3.68 -16.70
N PHE A 206 9.41 -4.92 -16.77
CA PHE A 206 8.80 -5.56 -15.62
C PHE A 206 9.87 -6.09 -14.67
N SER A 207 10.50 -5.17 -13.95
CA SER A 207 11.44 -5.45 -12.84
C SER A 207 11.64 -4.21 -11.97
N ARG A 208 12.03 -4.39 -10.72
CA ARG A 208 12.16 -3.29 -9.74
C ARG A 208 13.17 -2.22 -10.16
N ALA A 209 14.23 -2.58 -10.89
CA ALA A 209 15.25 -1.63 -11.31
C ALA A 209 14.83 -0.76 -12.52
N PHE A 210 13.98 -1.29 -13.40
CA PHE A 210 13.51 -0.57 -14.59
C PHE A 210 12.10 0.01 -14.40
N ASN A 211 11.33 -0.45 -13.42
CA ASN A 211 10.05 0.13 -13.04
C ASN A 211 10.26 1.41 -12.23
N ARG A 212 10.53 2.51 -12.92
CA ARG A 212 10.80 3.81 -12.30
C ARG A 212 10.19 4.96 -13.07
N LEU A 213 9.95 6.07 -12.38
CA LEU A 213 9.54 7.32 -13.00
C LEU A 213 10.74 7.98 -13.70
N PRO A 214 10.54 8.67 -14.84
CA PRO A 214 11.54 9.56 -15.39
C PRO A 214 11.81 10.69 -14.39
N ILE A 215 13.07 11.05 -14.25
CA ILE A 215 13.53 12.16 -13.40
C ILE A 215 14.33 13.15 -14.25
N GLU A 216 14.08 14.42 -14.06
CA GLU A 216 14.79 15.51 -14.72
C GLU A 216 16.18 15.71 -14.11
N GLN A 217 16.25 15.64 -12.77
CA GLN A 217 17.47 15.84 -12.01
C GLN A 217 17.60 14.77 -10.92
N VAL A 218 18.76 14.11 -10.91
CA VAL A 218 19.14 13.16 -9.86
C VAL A 218 19.57 13.94 -8.62
N PHE A 219 19.06 13.57 -7.47
CA PHE A 219 19.60 14.01 -6.20
C PHE A 219 20.76 13.09 -5.79
N TYR A 220 21.98 13.61 -5.82
CA TYR A 220 23.16 12.92 -5.30
C TYR A 220 23.24 13.08 -3.81
N GLN A 221 23.39 11.97 -3.12
CA GLN A 221 23.30 11.87 -1.67
C GLN A 221 24.61 12.32 -1.01
N PRO A 222 24.66 13.43 -0.26
CA PRO A 222 25.86 13.82 0.49
C PRO A 222 26.00 13.00 1.78
N GLU A 223 24.87 12.66 2.37
CA GLU A 223 24.75 11.88 3.63
C GLU A 223 23.34 11.34 3.78
N LEU A 224 23.14 10.32 4.64
CA LEU A 224 21.80 9.91 5.08
C LEU A 224 21.30 10.86 6.16
N LEU A 225 20.15 11.48 5.93
CA LEU A 225 19.52 12.37 6.89
C LEU A 225 18.82 11.55 7.98
N LYS A 226 19.57 11.25 9.07
CA LYS A 226 19.09 10.46 10.22
C LYS A 226 18.74 11.33 11.43
N HIS A 227 19.31 12.56 11.51
CA HIS A 227 19.11 13.51 12.58
C HIS A 227 18.56 14.82 12.00
N PHE A 228 17.33 15.14 12.32
CA PHE A 228 16.63 16.35 11.91
C PHE A 228 15.48 16.62 12.88
N ASN A 229 15.00 17.84 12.91
CA ASN A 229 13.78 18.17 13.66
C ASN A 229 12.57 17.69 12.84
N HIS A 230 11.94 16.60 13.27
CA HIS A 230 10.80 16.01 12.57
C HIS A 230 9.56 16.91 12.61
N LEU A 231 9.37 17.70 13.69
CA LEU A 231 8.22 18.60 13.79
C LEU A 231 8.37 19.78 12.82
N ASP A 232 9.58 20.34 12.67
CA ASP A 232 9.83 21.39 11.69
C ASP A 232 9.55 20.89 10.27
N LEU A 233 10.03 19.69 9.94
CA LEU A 233 9.79 19.09 8.62
C LEU A 233 8.30 18.86 8.35
N ILE A 234 7.56 18.29 9.30
CA ILE A 234 6.12 18.01 9.14
C ILE A 234 5.31 19.32 9.00
N ASN A 235 5.79 20.41 9.58
CA ASN A 235 5.13 21.71 9.55
C ASN A 235 5.49 22.57 8.33
N GLN A 236 6.51 22.22 7.56
CA GLN A 236 6.85 22.95 6.33
C GLN A 236 5.70 22.93 5.34
N SER A 237 5.50 24.03 4.62
CA SER A 237 4.55 24.11 3.51
C SER A 237 4.97 23.15 2.38
N LEU A 238 3.99 22.49 1.75
CA LEU A 238 4.27 21.66 0.58
C LEU A 238 4.58 22.52 -0.66
N PRO A 239 5.46 22.06 -1.55
CA PRO A 239 5.51 22.59 -2.90
C PRO A 239 4.16 22.34 -3.61
N PRO A 240 3.86 23.09 -4.68
CA PRO A 240 2.67 22.83 -5.48
C PRO A 240 2.60 21.39 -5.96
N GLN A 241 1.37 20.88 -6.06
CA GLN A 241 1.13 19.60 -6.72
C GLN A 241 1.68 19.67 -8.16
N VAL A 242 2.28 18.58 -8.63
CA VAL A 242 2.76 18.48 -10.01
C VAL A 242 1.56 18.39 -10.96
N ASP A 243 1.46 19.33 -11.88
CA ASP A 243 0.50 19.25 -12.97
C ASP A 243 0.92 18.12 -13.91
N SER A 244 0.06 17.11 -14.04
CA SER A 244 0.34 15.92 -14.82
C SER A 244 -0.61 15.83 -16.00
N THR A 245 -0.08 15.57 -17.18
CA THR A 245 -0.91 15.17 -18.32
C THR A 245 -1.57 13.81 -18.02
N GLU A 246 -2.60 13.43 -18.77
CA GLU A 246 -3.19 12.10 -18.66
C GLU A 246 -2.14 10.99 -18.87
N LYS A 247 -1.24 11.18 -19.84
CA LYS A 247 -0.14 10.25 -20.12
C LYS A 247 0.80 10.09 -18.92
N ASP A 248 1.18 11.20 -18.26
CA ASP A 248 2.07 11.18 -17.09
C ASP A 248 1.38 10.49 -15.91
N ARG A 249 0.08 10.76 -15.71
CA ARG A 249 -0.72 10.12 -14.68
C ARG A 249 -0.81 8.62 -14.90
N GLN A 250 -1.11 8.16 -16.12
CA GLN A 250 -1.15 6.74 -16.45
C GLN A 250 0.22 6.06 -16.29
N GLN A 251 1.31 6.74 -16.64
CA GLN A 251 2.66 6.25 -16.38
C GLN A 251 2.94 6.13 -14.88
N LEU A 252 2.54 7.11 -14.07
CA LEU A 252 2.67 7.08 -12.62
C LEU A 252 1.88 5.89 -12.02
N ILE A 253 0.62 5.72 -12.42
CA ILE A 253 -0.25 4.62 -12.00
C ILE A 253 0.38 3.27 -12.37
N LYS A 254 0.91 3.15 -13.59
CA LYS A 254 1.60 1.94 -14.06
C LYS A 254 2.79 1.60 -13.15
N VAL A 255 3.65 2.57 -12.84
CA VAL A 255 4.82 2.35 -11.99
C VAL A 255 4.40 1.93 -10.58
N ILE A 256 3.35 2.55 -10.01
CA ILE A 256 2.79 2.19 -8.70
C ILE A 256 2.29 0.74 -8.70
N LYS A 257 1.43 0.38 -9.64
CA LYS A 257 0.84 -0.96 -9.73
C LYS A 257 1.91 -2.03 -10.01
N TYR A 258 2.88 -1.75 -10.88
CA TYR A 258 3.99 -2.67 -11.12
C TYR A 258 4.87 -2.89 -9.88
N ALA A 259 5.11 -1.85 -9.05
CA ALA A 259 5.89 -2.01 -7.83
C ALA A 259 5.25 -3.03 -6.87
N MET A 260 3.92 -3.08 -6.80
CA MET A 260 3.19 -4.06 -6.02
C MET A 260 3.25 -5.44 -6.66
N ALA A 261 2.90 -5.55 -7.94
CA ALA A 261 2.88 -6.82 -8.67
C ALA A 261 4.25 -7.52 -8.65
N LEU A 262 5.36 -6.77 -8.86
CA LEU A 262 6.74 -7.29 -8.88
C LEU A 262 7.19 -7.92 -7.55
N THR A 263 6.55 -7.58 -6.45
CA THR A 263 6.88 -8.06 -5.11
C THR A 263 5.79 -8.95 -4.52
N ALA A 264 4.92 -9.49 -5.38
CA ALA A 264 3.79 -10.34 -5.00
C ALA A 264 2.93 -9.72 -3.88
N ARG A 265 2.66 -8.42 -3.99
CA ARG A 265 1.89 -7.64 -2.99
C ARG A 265 0.71 -6.97 -3.65
N GLU A 266 -0.28 -6.70 -2.83
CA GLU A 266 -1.48 -5.98 -3.21
C GLU A 266 -1.98 -5.14 -2.04
N THR A 267 -2.56 -3.97 -2.31
CA THR A 267 -3.31 -3.17 -1.34
C THR A 267 -4.56 -2.63 -2.01
N ASP A 268 -5.64 -2.52 -1.25
CA ASP A 268 -6.92 -2.03 -1.77
C ASP A 268 -6.79 -0.71 -2.55
N PRO A 269 -6.09 0.33 -2.03
CA PRO A 269 -5.96 1.58 -2.78
C PRO A 269 -5.20 1.44 -4.10
N THR A 270 -4.29 0.46 -4.20
CA THR A 270 -3.57 0.20 -5.46
C THR A 270 -4.44 -0.55 -6.45
N SER A 271 -5.19 -1.55 -5.98
CA SER A 271 -6.07 -2.36 -6.83
C SER A 271 -7.28 -1.60 -7.32
N PHE A 272 -7.91 -0.87 -6.41
CA PHE A 272 -9.13 -0.11 -6.64
C PHE A 272 -8.88 1.39 -6.81
N MET A 273 -7.70 1.77 -7.29
CA MET A 273 -7.31 3.17 -7.47
C MET A 273 -8.30 3.93 -8.33
N GLN A 274 -8.70 5.11 -7.87
CA GLN A 274 -9.47 6.08 -8.63
C GLN A 274 -8.50 7.02 -9.34
N ASP A 275 -8.33 6.86 -10.65
CA ASP A 275 -7.25 7.51 -11.42
C ASP A 275 -7.22 9.04 -11.29
N HIS A 276 -8.39 9.71 -11.30
CA HIS A 276 -8.48 11.15 -11.17
C HIS A 276 -8.21 11.67 -9.75
N SER A 277 -8.20 10.78 -8.74
CA SER A 277 -7.84 11.15 -7.38
C SER A 277 -6.33 11.21 -7.14
N VAL A 278 -5.53 10.77 -8.10
CA VAL A 278 -4.07 10.73 -7.95
C VAL A 278 -3.50 12.14 -7.87
N ARG A 279 -2.77 12.44 -6.80
CA ARG A 279 -1.97 13.66 -6.64
C ARG A 279 -0.51 13.29 -6.44
N PHE A 280 0.37 14.09 -7.04
CA PHE A 280 1.81 13.83 -7.03
C PHE A 280 2.58 15.06 -6.57
N PHE A 281 3.52 14.87 -5.63
CA PHE A 281 4.34 15.92 -5.04
C PHE A 281 5.80 15.58 -5.20
N LYS A 282 6.59 16.47 -5.83
CA LYS A 282 8.06 16.40 -5.84
C LYS A 282 8.57 17.16 -4.61
N LEU A 283 9.31 16.47 -3.76
CA LEU A 283 9.82 16.99 -2.50
C LEU A 283 11.35 17.07 -2.53
N GLU A 284 11.92 17.54 -1.43
CA GLU A 284 13.35 17.72 -1.30
C GLU A 284 14.10 16.37 -1.33
N ARG A 285 15.38 16.39 -1.61
CA ARG A 285 16.31 15.24 -1.59
C ARG A 285 15.93 14.10 -2.54
N GLY A 286 15.31 14.42 -3.68
CA GLY A 286 14.88 13.42 -4.67
C GLY A 286 13.74 12.51 -4.21
N VAL A 287 13.03 12.91 -3.15
CA VAL A 287 11.80 12.24 -2.71
C VAL A 287 10.62 12.76 -3.52
N ALA A 288 9.73 11.87 -3.92
CA ALA A 288 8.42 12.25 -4.43
C ALA A 288 7.35 11.33 -3.85
N ILE A 289 6.14 11.84 -3.69
CA ILE A 289 5.03 11.09 -3.07
C ILE A 289 3.79 11.21 -3.97
N ALA A 290 3.25 10.06 -4.35
CA ALA A 290 1.90 9.95 -4.91
C ALA A 290 0.93 9.54 -3.82
N ILE A 291 -0.24 10.20 -3.77
CA ILE A 291 -1.38 9.80 -2.94
C ILE A 291 -2.59 9.58 -3.83
N TYR A 292 -3.46 8.63 -3.46
CA TYR A 292 -4.60 8.23 -4.29
C TYR A 292 -5.72 7.60 -3.46
N GLY A 293 -6.96 7.90 -3.84
CA GLY A 293 -8.17 7.30 -3.28
C GLY A 293 -8.63 6.07 -4.05
N MET A 294 -9.71 5.46 -3.56
CA MET A 294 -10.33 4.29 -4.17
C MET A 294 -11.61 4.67 -4.94
N VAL A 295 -12.00 3.80 -5.87
CA VAL A 295 -13.28 3.89 -6.58
C VAL A 295 -14.46 3.85 -5.59
N PRO A 296 -15.60 4.52 -5.90
CA PRO A 296 -16.72 4.68 -4.96
C PRO A 296 -17.23 3.36 -4.37
N GLN A 297 -17.28 2.30 -5.20
CA GLN A 297 -17.81 0.99 -4.82
C GLN A 297 -16.98 0.30 -3.71
N ARG A 298 -15.73 0.74 -3.50
CA ARG A 298 -14.78 0.20 -2.53
C ARG A 298 -14.49 1.16 -1.38
N GLN A 299 -15.13 2.33 -1.36
CA GLN A 299 -15.00 3.29 -0.25
C GLN A 299 -15.91 2.90 0.91
N LEU A 300 -15.44 3.16 2.13
CA LEU A 300 -16.32 3.24 3.30
C LEU A 300 -17.09 4.57 3.26
N PRO A 301 -18.35 4.59 3.74
CA PRO A 301 -19.18 5.79 3.64
C PRO A 301 -18.67 7.00 4.40
N LEU A 302 -18.03 6.82 5.55
CA LEU A 302 -17.56 7.92 6.41
C LEU A 302 -16.05 8.08 6.41
N GLU A 303 -15.28 7.01 6.60
CA GLU A 303 -13.83 7.04 6.52
C GLU A 303 -13.35 7.03 5.06
N SER A 304 -12.17 7.62 4.82
CA SER A 304 -11.51 7.53 3.52
C SER A 304 -10.19 6.79 3.66
N TYR A 305 -10.02 5.71 2.89
CA TYR A 305 -8.72 5.04 2.81
C TYR A 305 -7.93 5.63 1.65
N VAL A 306 -6.84 6.31 1.96
CA VAL A 306 -5.96 6.97 0.99
C VAL A 306 -4.64 6.23 0.95
N GLY A 307 -4.35 5.64 -0.22
CA GLY A 307 -3.07 4.99 -0.49
C GLY A 307 -1.97 5.98 -0.82
N PHE A 308 -0.73 5.53 -0.66
CA PHE A 308 0.44 6.28 -1.11
C PHE A 308 1.54 5.38 -1.66
N THR A 309 2.37 5.98 -2.52
CA THR A 309 3.66 5.42 -2.94
C THR A 309 4.71 6.50 -2.86
N VAL A 310 5.83 6.20 -2.21
CA VAL A 310 6.98 7.09 -2.10
C VAL A 310 8.05 6.66 -3.08
N PHE A 311 8.61 7.62 -3.77
CA PHE A 311 9.71 7.46 -4.73
C PHE A 311 10.98 8.13 -4.20
N LYS A 312 12.13 7.53 -4.50
CA LYS A 312 13.46 8.13 -4.31
C LYS A 312 14.21 8.07 -5.62
N ASN A 313 14.59 9.22 -6.16
CA ASN A 313 15.19 9.32 -7.50
C ASN A 313 14.40 8.49 -8.55
N GLY A 314 13.06 8.59 -8.51
CA GLY A 314 12.15 7.91 -9.42
C GLY A 314 11.87 6.44 -9.12
N LEU A 315 12.61 5.78 -8.22
CA LEU A 315 12.37 4.39 -7.83
C LEU A 315 11.32 4.32 -6.72
N PRO A 316 10.30 3.44 -6.80
CA PRO A 316 9.38 3.17 -5.70
C PRO A 316 10.14 2.58 -4.52
N VAL A 317 10.14 3.26 -3.36
CA VAL A 317 10.89 2.84 -2.16
C VAL A 317 9.99 2.48 -0.99
N SER A 318 8.73 2.97 -0.99
CA SER A 318 7.79 2.75 0.10
C SER A 318 6.35 2.83 -0.42
N TYR A 319 5.44 2.13 0.25
CA TYR A 319 4.01 2.16 -0.02
C TYR A 319 3.23 1.97 1.28
N GLY A 320 1.95 2.25 1.23
CA GLY A 320 1.02 2.05 2.34
C GLY A 320 -0.27 2.82 2.15
N GLY A 321 -0.92 3.15 3.25
CA GLY A 321 -2.14 3.93 3.24
C GLY A 321 -2.48 4.48 4.62
N ALA A 322 -3.48 5.34 4.66
CA ALA A 322 -4.05 5.85 5.89
C ALA A 322 -5.58 5.90 5.82
N TRP A 323 -6.22 5.49 6.91
CA TRP A 323 -7.63 5.73 7.16
C TRP A 323 -7.81 7.14 7.72
N LEU A 324 -8.63 7.95 7.06
CA LEU A 324 -8.84 9.36 7.40
C LEU A 324 -10.26 9.58 7.93
N PHE A 325 -10.37 10.25 9.09
CA PHE A 325 -11.62 10.78 9.61
C PHE A 325 -11.38 12.16 10.24
N GLY A 326 -11.73 13.22 9.54
CA GLY A 326 -11.49 14.60 9.99
C GLY A 326 -10.00 14.88 10.25
N LEU A 327 -9.68 15.28 11.48
CA LEU A 327 -8.29 15.59 11.88
C LEU A 327 -7.43 14.35 12.18
N ARG A 328 -8.00 13.15 12.13
CA ARG A 328 -7.35 11.89 12.52
C ARG A 328 -6.93 11.07 11.31
N ALA A 329 -5.75 10.44 11.36
CA ALA A 329 -5.28 9.47 10.40
C ALA A 329 -4.64 8.26 11.08
N ARG A 330 -5.11 7.05 10.78
CA ARG A 330 -4.43 5.79 11.13
C ARG A 330 -3.57 5.38 9.95
N ILE A 331 -2.25 5.45 10.11
CA ILE A 331 -1.29 5.32 9.01
C ILE A 331 -0.40 4.08 9.14
N GLY A 332 -0.24 3.36 8.04
CA GLY A 332 0.72 2.26 7.91
C GLY A 332 1.74 2.55 6.81
N ILE A 333 3.02 2.35 7.11
CA ILE A 333 4.12 2.53 6.16
C ILE A 333 4.93 1.25 5.99
N ASN A 334 5.13 0.85 4.74
CA ASN A 334 6.00 -0.27 4.36
C ASN A 334 7.14 0.24 3.50
N ILE A 335 8.38 -0.04 3.90
CA ILE A 335 9.57 0.26 3.11
C ILE A 335 10.04 -1.05 2.46
N PHE A 336 10.20 -1.05 1.14
CA PHE A 336 10.73 -2.21 0.44
C PHE A 336 12.12 -2.57 0.97
N GLU A 337 12.38 -3.86 1.10
CA GLU A 337 13.56 -4.41 1.78
C GLU A 337 14.89 -3.79 1.29
N ALA A 338 15.04 -3.64 -0.03
CA ALA A 338 16.25 -3.06 -0.62
C ALA A 338 16.57 -1.63 -0.13
N PHE A 339 15.60 -0.89 0.40
CA PHE A 339 15.75 0.51 0.84
C PHE A 339 15.72 0.68 2.36
N ARG A 340 15.55 -0.41 3.11
CA ARG A 340 15.68 -0.40 4.57
C ARG A 340 17.10 0.03 4.97
N GLY A 341 17.21 0.84 6.01
CA GLY A 341 18.50 1.42 6.43
C GLY A 341 18.93 2.69 5.68
N GLY A 342 18.14 3.13 4.69
CA GLY A 342 18.27 4.46 4.08
C GLY A 342 17.67 5.57 4.95
N GLU A 343 16.87 6.46 4.35
CA GLU A 343 16.25 7.63 5.02
C GLU A 343 14.81 7.35 5.47
N SER A 344 14.52 6.16 6.04
CA SER A 344 13.16 5.74 6.38
C SER A 344 12.40 6.74 7.26
N GLY A 345 13.07 7.33 8.24
CA GLY A 345 12.46 8.33 9.11
C GLY A 345 12.15 9.65 8.42
N TYR A 346 13.05 10.10 7.54
CA TYR A 346 12.81 11.27 6.71
C TYR A 346 11.63 11.04 5.75
N ILE A 347 11.58 9.88 5.11
CA ILE A 347 10.47 9.47 4.23
C ILE A 347 9.15 9.47 5.00
N MET A 348 9.11 8.90 6.21
CA MET A 348 7.91 8.92 7.05
C MET A 348 7.47 10.35 7.37
N CYS A 349 8.39 11.22 7.79
CA CYS A 349 8.05 12.61 8.13
C CYS A 349 7.58 13.41 6.91
N GLN A 350 8.15 13.18 5.73
CA GLN A 350 7.65 13.76 4.47
C GLN A 350 6.22 13.27 4.15
N LEU A 351 5.94 12.01 4.41
CA LEU A 351 4.60 11.46 4.24
C LEU A 351 3.60 12.10 5.21
N LEU A 352 3.94 12.22 6.49
CA LEU A 352 3.11 12.92 7.49
C LEU A 352 2.87 14.39 7.09
N ARG A 353 3.89 15.07 6.54
CA ARG A 353 3.78 16.43 5.98
C ARG A 353 2.73 16.49 4.87
N VAL A 354 2.76 15.55 3.92
CA VAL A 354 1.78 15.49 2.83
C VAL A 354 0.36 15.30 3.38
N TYR A 355 0.15 14.32 4.26
CA TYR A 355 -1.19 14.08 4.83
C TYR A 355 -1.68 15.28 5.66
N LYS A 356 -0.81 15.90 6.45
CA LYS A 356 -1.15 17.10 7.21
C LYS A 356 -1.59 18.25 6.32
N GLN A 357 -0.81 18.56 5.29
CA GLN A 357 -1.06 19.72 4.42
C GLN A 357 -2.23 19.49 3.45
N VAL A 358 -2.38 18.29 2.91
CA VAL A 358 -3.44 17.99 1.94
C VAL A 358 -4.79 17.74 2.60
N PHE A 359 -4.80 17.04 3.73
CA PHE A 359 -6.03 16.58 4.38
C PHE A 359 -6.35 17.28 5.70
N GLY A 360 -5.48 18.18 6.18
CA GLY A 360 -5.67 18.85 7.45
C GLY A 360 -5.47 17.97 8.69
N VAL A 361 -4.85 16.80 8.54
CA VAL A 361 -4.62 15.86 9.64
C VAL A 361 -3.67 16.46 10.67
N SER A 362 -4.05 16.36 11.94
CA SER A 362 -3.22 16.80 13.08
C SER A 362 -3.00 15.72 14.13
N PHE A 363 -3.64 14.55 13.96
CA PHE A 363 -3.51 13.42 14.88
C PHE A 363 -3.24 12.15 14.07
N PHE A 364 -2.02 11.62 14.17
CA PHE A 364 -1.60 10.41 13.48
C PHE A 364 -1.52 9.25 14.45
N GLU A 365 -2.04 8.09 14.04
CA GLU A 365 -1.97 6.85 14.79
C GLU A 365 -1.25 5.77 13.99
N ALA A 366 -0.45 4.98 14.68
CA ALA A 366 0.08 3.71 14.20
C ALA A 366 -0.55 2.58 15.02
N GLU A 367 -1.14 1.61 14.33
CA GLU A 367 -1.78 0.44 14.95
C GLU A 367 -0.73 -0.59 15.38
N PRO A 368 -1.02 -1.44 16.36
CA PRO A 368 -0.10 -2.45 16.90
C PRO A 368 0.51 -3.39 15.87
N PHE A 369 -0.22 -3.72 14.80
CA PHE A 369 0.30 -4.50 13.68
C PHE A 369 1.56 -3.87 13.06
N GLN A 370 1.66 -2.53 13.02
CA GLN A 370 2.80 -1.82 12.44
C GLN A 370 4.11 -2.06 13.20
N TYR A 371 4.03 -2.46 14.47
CA TYR A 371 5.22 -2.65 15.32
C TYR A 371 5.23 -3.98 16.10
N GLY A 372 4.39 -4.97 15.67
CA GLY A 372 4.64 -6.34 16.09
C GLY A 372 3.45 -7.22 16.46
N LEU A 373 2.21 -6.71 16.56
CA LEU A 373 1.03 -7.55 16.73
C LEU A 373 0.81 -8.36 15.44
N ASP A 374 0.85 -9.68 15.53
CA ASP A 374 0.75 -10.58 14.37
C ASP A 374 1.75 -10.27 13.24
N ASN A 375 2.84 -9.58 13.59
CA ASN A 375 3.88 -9.14 12.67
C ASN A 375 5.28 -9.33 13.30
N PRO A 376 5.87 -10.51 13.20
CA PRO A 376 7.19 -10.81 13.78
C PRO A 376 8.31 -9.88 13.30
N ASP A 377 8.22 -9.40 12.05
CA ASP A 377 9.19 -8.44 11.50
C ASP A 377 9.17 -7.10 12.27
N GLY A 378 8.00 -6.66 12.73
CA GLY A 378 7.86 -5.45 13.55
C GLY A 378 8.61 -5.57 14.88
N ILE A 379 8.53 -6.74 15.52
CA ILE A 379 9.27 -7.03 16.75
C ILE A 379 10.79 -7.10 16.47
N THR A 380 11.18 -7.87 15.46
CA THR A 380 12.61 -8.11 15.14
C THR A 380 13.33 -6.84 14.71
N SER A 381 12.67 -5.99 13.94
CA SER A 381 13.19 -4.70 13.48
C SER A 381 13.18 -3.60 14.54
N GLY A 382 12.45 -3.80 15.65
CA GLY A 382 12.24 -2.78 16.67
C GLY A 382 11.41 -1.61 16.17
N ALA A 383 10.41 -1.86 15.33
CA ALA A 383 9.56 -0.84 14.69
C ALA A 383 8.86 0.08 15.70
N PHE A 384 8.53 -0.39 16.91
CA PHE A 384 8.03 0.47 17.99
C PHE A 384 8.95 1.67 18.24
N TRP A 385 10.28 1.43 18.35
CA TRP A 385 11.24 2.50 18.60
C TRP A 385 11.48 3.40 17.37
N PHE A 386 11.17 2.91 16.18
CA PHE A 386 11.14 3.76 14.99
C PHE A 386 10.05 4.83 15.12
N TYR A 387 8.80 4.46 15.42
CA TYR A 387 7.70 5.41 15.63
C TYR A 387 7.96 6.33 16.85
N TYR A 388 8.44 5.77 17.97
CA TYR A 388 8.74 6.53 19.20
C TYR A 388 9.75 7.64 18.97
N ARG A 389 10.76 7.39 18.13
CA ARG A 389 11.81 8.36 17.79
C ARG A 389 11.28 9.59 17.06
N TYR A 390 10.20 9.44 16.31
CA TYR A 390 9.55 10.51 15.55
C TYR A 390 8.30 11.05 16.22
N GLY A 391 8.22 10.95 17.55
CA GLY A 391 7.23 11.63 18.37
C GLY A 391 5.96 10.84 18.66
N PHE A 392 5.77 9.65 18.08
CA PHE A 392 4.65 8.80 18.47
C PHE A 392 4.82 8.27 19.89
N ARG A 393 3.71 8.22 20.64
CA ARG A 393 3.68 7.74 22.02
C ARG A 393 2.53 6.74 22.20
N PRO A 394 2.68 5.71 23.05
CA PRO A 394 1.56 4.86 23.45
C PRO A 394 0.38 5.69 23.95
N VAL A 395 -0.83 5.30 23.55
CA VAL A 395 -2.07 5.96 23.99
C VAL A 395 -2.42 5.55 25.42
N ASP A 396 -2.09 4.33 25.83
CA ASP A 396 -2.25 3.86 27.20
C ASP A 396 -1.19 4.45 28.13
N ASP A 397 -1.62 5.04 29.27
CA ASP A 397 -0.74 5.75 30.20
C ASP A 397 0.30 4.83 30.85
N SER A 398 -0.06 3.59 31.16
CA SER A 398 0.86 2.63 31.81
C SER A 398 1.98 2.21 30.82
N LEU A 399 1.64 2.04 29.56
CA LEU A 399 2.58 1.71 28.49
C LEU A 399 3.39 2.95 28.06
N LEU A 400 2.82 4.14 28.16
CA LEU A 400 3.56 5.38 27.98
C LEU A 400 4.67 5.52 29.02
N GLN A 401 4.35 5.30 30.30
CA GLN A 401 5.35 5.33 31.38
C GLN A 401 6.42 4.24 31.19
N LEU A 402 6.01 3.01 30.86
CA LEU A 402 6.94 1.92 30.56
C LEU A 402 7.87 2.28 29.41
N SER A 403 7.33 2.82 28.30
CA SER A 403 8.13 3.19 27.13
C SER A 403 9.12 4.31 27.43
N THR A 404 8.73 5.29 28.27
CA THR A 404 9.61 6.36 28.72
C THR A 404 10.78 5.81 29.52
N ASN A 405 10.52 4.89 30.46
CA ASN A 405 11.55 4.24 31.27
C ASN A 405 12.50 3.39 30.42
N GLU A 406 11.97 2.63 29.44
CA GLU A 406 12.77 1.86 28.50
C GLU A 406 13.64 2.75 27.59
N TYR A 407 13.10 3.87 27.13
CA TYR A 407 13.84 4.81 26.30
C TYR A 407 15.02 5.45 27.03
N VAL A 408 14.86 5.77 28.32
CA VAL A 408 15.97 6.22 29.18
C VAL A 408 17.09 5.17 29.24
N LYS A 409 16.75 3.87 29.39
CA LYS A 409 17.74 2.77 29.36
C LYS A 409 18.44 2.68 28.00
N ILE A 410 17.69 2.83 26.89
CA ILE A 410 18.27 2.81 25.53
C ILE A 410 19.27 3.98 25.34
N LYS A 411 18.98 5.15 25.91
CA LYS A 411 19.87 6.31 25.82
C LYS A 411 21.08 6.25 26.72
N SER A 412 20.92 5.70 27.93
CA SER A 412 21.98 5.70 28.95
C SER A 412 22.92 4.48 28.92
N ARG A 413 22.48 3.35 28.33
CA ARG A 413 23.25 2.11 28.34
C ARG A 413 23.69 1.71 26.93
N LYS A 414 24.99 1.69 26.70
CA LYS A 414 25.55 1.23 25.41
C LYS A 414 25.09 -0.20 25.13
N ASN A 415 24.58 -0.44 23.91
CA ASN A 415 24.07 -1.74 23.44
C ASN A 415 22.81 -2.26 24.13
N TYR A 416 22.12 -1.47 24.97
CA TYR A 416 20.84 -1.90 25.52
C TYR A 416 19.78 -2.00 24.41
N ARG A 417 19.01 -3.07 24.44
CA ARG A 417 17.83 -3.28 23.60
C ARG A 417 16.67 -3.77 24.48
N SER A 418 15.48 -3.27 24.22
CA SER A 418 14.28 -3.78 24.90
C SER A 418 14.07 -5.25 24.58
N SER A 419 13.66 -6.02 25.58
CA SER A 419 13.38 -7.44 25.42
C SER A 419 12.17 -7.65 24.48
N VAL A 420 12.11 -8.81 23.81
CA VAL A 420 10.96 -9.22 23.00
C VAL A 420 9.66 -9.16 23.83
N LYS A 421 9.70 -9.61 25.09
CA LYS A 421 8.56 -9.54 26.02
C LYS A 421 8.09 -8.10 26.23
N THR A 422 8.99 -7.13 26.33
CA THR A 422 8.65 -5.72 26.47
C THR A 422 8.04 -5.17 25.17
N LEU A 423 8.60 -5.52 24.01
CA LEU A 423 8.08 -5.09 22.71
C LEU A 423 6.68 -5.65 22.46
N ILE A 424 6.40 -6.91 22.82
CA ILE A 424 5.07 -7.50 22.75
C ILE A 424 4.07 -6.76 23.66
N ARG A 425 4.47 -6.31 24.85
CA ARG A 425 3.57 -5.51 25.71
C ARG A 425 3.16 -4.20 25.03
N PHE A 426 4.05 -3.56 24.31
CA PHE A 426 3.70 -2.32 23.60
C PHE A 426 2.64 -2.52 22.51
N THR A 427 2.45 -3.75 21.99
CA THR A 427 1.41 -4.03 20.99
C THR A 427 -0.02 -4.07 21.57
N GLN A 428 -0.18 -3.82 22.86
CA GLN A 428 -1.50 -3.77 23.51
C GLN A 428 -2.22 -2.41 23.34
N THR A 429 -1.59 -1.41 22.74
CA THR A 429 -2.18 -0.09 22.53
C THR A 429 -1.71 0.50 21.20
N ASN A 430 -2.46 1.44 20.64
CA ASN A 430 -2.00 2.27 19.53
C ASN A 430 -0.88 3.23 19.98
N MET A 431 -0.07 3.68 19.04
CA MET A 431 0.81 4.82 19.21
C MET A 431 0.25 6.04 18.48
N ALA A 432 0.29 7.21 19.10
CA ALA A 432 -0.20 8.46 18.50
C ALA A 432 0.86 9.56 18.48
N LEU A 433 0.85 10.33 17.39
CA LEU A 433 1.54 11.62 17.27
C LEU A 433 0.47 12.71 17.18
N ASN A 434 0.33 13.50 18.24
CA ASN A 434 -0.60 14.62 18.29
C ASN A 434 0.14 15.93 17.95
N LEU A 435 -0.21 16.53 16.82
CA LEU A 435 0.29 17.83 16.36
C LEU A 435 -0.70 18.97 16.67
N GLY A 436 -1.89 18.63 17.18
CA GLY A 436 -2.93 19.57 17.58
C GLY A 436 -2.94 19.86 19.07
N LYS A 437 -3.93 20.65 19.49
CA LYS A 437 -4.13 20.99 20.92
C LYS A 437 -5.01 19.98 21.65
N THR A 438 -5.88 19.28 20.94
CA THR A 438 -6.85 18.33 21.50
C THR A 438 -6.79 17.02 20.74
N ILE A 439 -7.28 15.93 21.35
CA ILE A 439 -7.47 14.66 20.67
C ILE A 439 -8.77 14.78 19.87
N PRO A 440 -8.72 14.63 18.53
CA PRO A 440 -9.91 14.74 17.70
C PRO A 440 -10.85 13.52 17.89
N PRO A 441 -12.16 13.69 17.60
CA PRO A 441 -13.11 12.59 17.67
C PRO A 441 -12.67 11.38 16.84
N ASP A 442 -12.98 10.18 17.33
CA ASP A 442 -12.82 8.93 16.61
C ASP A 442 -14.17 8.48 16.05
N LEU A 443 -14.16 7.86 14.88
CA LEU A 443 -15.35 7.24 14.30
C LEU A 443 -15.90 6.11 15.20
N THR A 444 -15.07 5.45 15.99
CA THR A 444 -15.48 4.43 16.98
C THR A 444 -16.58 4.94 17.89
N LEU A 445 -16.50 6.21 18.33
CA LEU A 445 -17.55 6.82 19.14
C LEU A 445 -18.91 6.88 18.43
N VAL A 446 -18.91 7.16 17.12
CA VAL A 446 -20.12 7.17 16.29
C VAL A 446 -20.67 5.74 16.18
N THR A 447 -19.79 4.78 15.88
CA THR A 447 -20.12 3.36 15.77
C THR A 447 -20.75 2.83 17.06
N GLU A 448 -20.16 3.11 18.22
CA GLU A 448 -20.67 2.68 19.53
C GLU A 448 -22.08 3.23 19.78
N LYS A 449 -22.32 4.50 19.45
CA LYS A 449 -23.65 5.11 19.60
C LYS A 449 -24.67 4.53 18.62
N VAL A 450 -24.29 4.26 17.38
CA VAL A 450 -25.15 3.59 16.39
C VAL A 450 -25.52 2.19 16.91
N LEU A 451 -24.52 1.42 17.35
CA LEU A 451 -24.74 0.08 17.92
C LEU A 451 -25.63 0.11 19.15
N ALA A 452 -25.47 1.09 20.04
CA ALA A 452 -26.32 1.23 21.23
C ALA A 452 -27.79 1.48 20.88
N VAL A 453 -28.05 2.27 19.82
CA VAL A 453 -29.41 2.50 19.31
C VAL A 453 -29.95 1.21 18.66
N LEU A 454 -29.18 0.59 17.78
CA LEU A 454 -29.60 -0.62 17.07
C LEU A 454 -29.84 -1.83 18.02
N LYS A 455 -28.98 -2.02 19.03
CA LYS A 455 -29.12 -3.13 20.00
C LYS A 455 -30.38 -3.04 20.87
N LYS A 456 -30.87 -1.83 21.12
CA LYS A 456 -32.07 -1.62 21.93
C LYS A 456 -33.30 -2.19 21.23
N ASP A 457 -33.29 -2.24 19.89
CA ASP A 457 -34.42 -2.62 19.04
C ASP A 457 -34.05 -3.71 18.00
N TRP A 458 -32.99 -4.49 18.26
CA TRP A 458 -32.35 -5.41 17.30
C TRP A 458 -33.28 -6.49 16.73
N HIS A 459 -34.32 -6.90 17.47
CA HIS A 459 -35.15 -8.03 17.05
C HIS A 459 -36.11 -7.73 15.88
N ASP A 460 -36.51 -6.47 15.68
CA ASP A 460 -37.50 -6.16 14.64
C ASP A 460 -37.20 -4.96 13.74
N ASN A 461 -36.20 -4.10 14.02
CA ASN A 461 -36.21 -2.75 13.47
C ASN A 461 -34.91 -2.13 12.99
N ALA A 462 -33.79 -2.85 12.82
CA ALA A 462 -32.56 -2.22 12.32
C ALA A 462 -32.74 -1.60 10.91
N VAL A 463 -33.56 -2.24 10.08
CA VAL A 463 -33.93 -1.72 8.75
C VAL A 463 -34.83 -0.49 8.91
N GLN A 464 -35.81 -0.53 9.81
CA GLN A 464 -36.71 0.59 10.05
C GLN A 464 -35.99 1.79 10.64
N ILE A 465 -35.09 1.60 11.62
CA ILE A 465 -34.29 2.69 12.22
C ILE A 465 -33.43 3.38 11.14
N ARG A 466 -32.84 2.62 10.21
CA ARG A 466 -32.10 3.20 9.09
C ARG A 466 -33.02 4.01 8.19
N GLN A 467 -34.18 3.47 7.85
CA GLN A 467 -35.16 4.17 7.00
C GLN A 467 -35.65 5.46 7.68
N ASP A 468 -35.99 5.40 8.96
CA ASP A 468 -36.43 6.55 9.76
C ASP A 468 -35.33 7.63 9.83
N ALA A 469 -34.05 7.21 10.00
CA ALA A 469 -32.92 8.13 9.97
C ALA A 469 -32.77 8.83 8.62
N ILE A 470 -32.90 8.09 7.51
CA ILE A 470 -32.85 8.63 6.15
C ILE A 470 -33.98 9.63 5.94
N ASP A 471 -35.21 9.25 6.25
CA ASP A 471 -36.40 10.09 6.03
C ASP A 471 -36.33 11.37 6.88
N TRP A 472 -35.90 11.24 8.14
CA TRP A 472 -35.66 12.38 9.02
C TRP A 472 -34.58 13.32 8.47
N PHE A 473 -33.43 12.76 8.05
CA PHE A 473 -32.33 13.56 7.51
C PHE A 473 -32.70 14.24 6.20
N CYS A 474 -33.35 13.52 5.28
CA CYS A 474 -33.81 14.05 4.02
C CYS A 474 -34.79 15.23 4.21
N LYS A 475 -35.73 15.08 5.13
CA LYS A 475 -36.68 16.14 5.49
C LYS A 475 -35.98 17.35 6.08
N LYS A 476 -35.03 17.16 7.00
CA LYS A 476 -34.32 18.25 7.70
C LYS A 476 -33.29 18.95 6.83
N ALA A 477 -32.58 18.23 5.98
CA ALA A 477 -31.56 18.76 5.07
C ALA A 477 -32.12 19.24 3.72
N GLY A 478 -33.40 18.99 3.44
CA GLY A 478 -34.01 19.29 2.14
C GLY A 478 -33.36 18.49 1.01
N LEU A 479 -33.20 17.17 1.21
CA LEU A 479 -32.61 16.25 0.24
C LEU A 479 -33.68 15.33 -0.33
N ASN A 480 -33.72 15.20 -1.67
CA ASN A 480 -34.58 14.22 -2.35
C ASN A 480 -33.75 12.95 -2.64
N LYS A 481 -34.05 11.83 -1.95
CA LYS A 481 -33.33 10.57 -2.09
C LYS A 481 -33.48 9.92 -3.47
N ASP A 482 -34.61 10.15 -4.15
CA ASP A 482 -34.92 9.56 -5.47
C ASP A 482 -34.01 10.10 -6.59
N GLN A 483 -33.29 11.19 -6.31
CA GLN A 483 -32.32 11.79 -7.22
C GLN A 483 -30.88 11.26 -7.03
N LEU A 484 -30.65 10.43 -6.00
CA LEU A 484 -29.35 9.91 -5.67
C LEU A 484 -29.03 8.63 -6.44
N ASN A 485 -27.77 8.49 -6.81
CA ASN A 485 -27.25 7.22 -7.34
C ASN A 485 -26.91 6.23 -6.20
N THR A 486 -26.60 5.00 -6.56
CA THR A 486 -26.33 3.92 -5.60
C THR A 486 -25.18 4.22 -4.64
N ASP A 487 -24.12 4.88 -5.11
CA ASP A 487 -22.95 5.19 -4.26
C ASP A 487 -23.28 6.35 -3.29
N GLU A 488 -24.07 7.32 -3.71
CA GLU A 488 -24.58 8.41 -2.86
C GLU A 488 -25.56 7.90 -1.81
N ILE A 489 -26.41 6.93 -2.15
CA ILE A 489 -27.35 6.30 -1.19
C ILE A 489 -26.58 5.61 -0.05
N LYS A 490 -25.51 4.86 -0.36
CA LYS A 490 -24.67 4.25 0.67
C LYS A 490 -24.09 5.27 1.65
N VAL A 491 -23.66 6.42 1.14
CA VAL A 491 -23.15 7.51 1.99
C VAL A 491 -24.28 8.14 2.80
N LEU A 492 -25.45 8.35 2.20
CA LEU A 492 -26.63 8.90 2.88
C LEU A 492 -27.05 8.06 4.08
N GLU A 493 -27.08 6.73 3.95
CA GLU A 493 -27.45 5.82 5.04
C GLU A 493 -26.61 6.05 6.29
N GLU A 494 -25.30 6.11 6.16
CA GLU A 494 -24.37 6.29 7.28
C GLU A 494 -24.34 7.73 7.80
N VAL A 495 -24.45 8.72 6.92
CA VAL A 495 -24.52 10.14 7.28
C VAL A 495 -25.81 10.43 8.05
N ALA A 496 -26.93 9.85 7.65
CA ALA A 496 -28.21 10.02 8.32
C ALA A 496 -28.21 9.38 9.73
N LEU A 497 -27.69 8.15 9.84
CA LEU A 497 -27.50 7.49 11.14
C LEU A 497 -26.57 8.30 12.05
N TRP A 498 -25.44 8.75 11.54
CA TRP A 498 -24.52 9.61 12.30
C TRP A 498 -25.21 10.87 12.81
N ALA A 499 -25.93 11.59 11.92
CA ALA A 499 -26.65 12.80 12.31
C ALA A 499 -27.68 12.53 13.40
N LEU A 500 -28.44 11.44 13.28
CA LEU A 500 -29.46 11.03 14.24
C LEU A 500 -28.87 10.71 15.62
N VAL A 501 -27.87 9.79 15.68
CA VAL A 501 -27.30 9.31 16.96
C VAL A 501 -26.50 10.38 17.69
N MET A 502 -25.88 11.31 16.93
CA MET A 502 -25.13 12.44 17.49
C MET A 502 -26.03 13.68 17.71
N LYS A 503 -27.34 13.57 17.42
CA LYS A 503 -28.32 14.65 17.59
C LYS A 503 -27.94 15.94 16.87
N ILE A 504 -27.41 15.81 15.64
CA ILE A 504 -27.00 16.96 14.81
C ILE A 504 -28.25 17.61 14.22
N ASN A 505 -28.67 18.75 14.78
CA ASN A 505 -29.91 19.43 14.39
C ASN A 505 -29.70 20.83 13.78
N LYS A 506 -28.47 21.36 13.82
CA LYS A 506 -28.17 22.69 13.30
C LYS A 506 -28.21 22.69 11.77
N SER A 507 -29.00 23.60 11.16
CA SER A 507 -29.17 23.67 9.70
C SER A 507 -27.82 23.73 8.95
N LYS A 508 -26.86 24.54 9.43
CA LYS A 508 -25.53 24.62 8.81
C LYS A 508 -24.80 23.29 8.77
N GLN A 509 -24.85 22.50 9.86
CA GLN A 509 -24.21 21.18 9.92
C GLN A 509 -24.91 20.18 9.00
N LEU A 510 -26.26 20.19 8.98
CA LEU A 510 -27.03 19.32 8.08
C LEU A 510 -26.74 19.63 6.60
N GLN A 511 -26.54 20.92 6.25
CA GLN A 511 -26.15 21.28 4.88
C GLN A 511 -24.72 20.82 4.52
N LEU A 512 -23.76 20.85 5.46
CA LEU A 512 -22.44 20.26 5.24
C LEU A 512 -22.55 18.75 5.02
N MET A 513 -23.33 18.05 5.85
CA MET A 513 -23.56 16.61 5.72
C MET A 513 -24.27 16.25 4.42
N LYS A 514 -25.23 17.07 3.98
CA LYS A 514 -25.86 16.92 2.64
C LYS A 514 -24.82 17.01 1.51
N GLN A 515 -23.90 17.98 1.56
CA GLN A 515 -22.82 18.10 0.58
C GLN A 515 -21.88 16.90 0.62
N MET A 516 -21.60 16.36 1.83
CA MET A 516 -20.77 15.17 2.00
C MET A 516 -21.35 13.95 1.26
N VAL A 517 -22.67 13.78 1.22
CA VAL A 517 -23.33 12.69 0.47
C VAL A 517 -22.94 12.71 -1.01
N PHE A 518 -22.93 13.89 -1.64
CA PHE A 518 -22.59 14.03 -3.06
C PHE A 518 -21.09 13.97 -3.35
N THR A 519 -20.27 14.50 -2.44
CA THR A 519 -18.82 14.63 -2.69
C THR A 519 -18.04 13.37 -2.35
N LYS A 520 -18.49 12.58 -1.38
CA LYS A 520 -17.77 11.38 -0.93
C LYS A 520 -17.44 10.41 -2.07
N PRO A 521 -18.36 10.05 -2.96
CA PRO A 521 -18.07 9.13 -4.07
C PRO A 521 -17.12 9.70 -5.12
N THR A 522 -17.14 11.02 -5.34
CA THR A 522 -16.52 11.64 -6.50
C THR A 522 -15.25 12.43 -6.18
N ASP A 523 -15.20 13.11 -5.04
CA ASP A 523 -14.09 13.99 -4.64
C ASP A 523 -13.76 13.85 -3.15
N LEU A 524 -12.85 12.93 -2.84
CA LEU A 524 -12.40 12.68 -1.48
C LEU A 524 -11.76 13.92 -0.82
N TYR A 525 -11.18 14.83 -1.60
CA TYR A 525 -10.51 16.03 -1.07
C TYR A 525 -11.52 17.05 -0.60
N THR A 526 -12.54 17.34 -1.41
CA THR A 526 -13.66 18.20 -1.02
C THR A 526 -14.44 17.58 0.14
N TYR A 527 -14.69 16.25 0.11
CA TYR A 527 -15.32 15.55 1.22
C TYR A 527 -14.56 15.76 2.53
N GLN A 528 -13.23 15.61 2.53
CA GLN A 528 -12.41 15.80 3.72
C GLN A 528 -12.48 17.25 4.24
N GLN A 529 -12.51 18.24 3.35
CA GLN A 529 -12.68 19.63 3.75
C GLN A 529 -14.05 19.90 4.40
N LEU A 530 -15.11 19.28 3.91
CA LEU A 530 -16.45 19.36 4.51
C LEU A 530 -16.48 18.71 5.89
N LEU A 531 -15.85 17.54 6.01
CA LEU A 531 -15.72 16.80 7.27
C LEU A 531 -14.96 17.60 8.33
N LEU A 532 -13.86 18.27 7.96
CA LEU A 532 -13.14 19.18 8.84
C LEU A 532 -14.03 20.33 9.32
N LYS A 533 -14.79 20.99 8.41
CA LYS A 533 -15.72 22.06 8.78
C LYS A 533 -16.87 21.60 9.70
N LEU A 534 -17.22 20.32 9.65
CA LEU A 534 -18.25 19.74 10.49
C LEU A 534 -17.75 19.43 11.90
N LEU A 535 -16.48 18.98 12.04
CA LEU A 535 -15.90 18.49 13.27
C LEU A 535 -15.10 19.54 14.07
N VAL A 536 -14.72 20.64 13.43
CA VAL A 536 -14.01 21.78 14.03
C VAL A 536 -14.96 22.96 14.19
#